data_004fcd27760bf3a67f3f665a430fe7a9
#
_entry.id   004fcd27760bf3a67f3f665a430fe7a9
#
_cell.length_a   1.000
_cell.length_b   1.000
_cell.length_c   1.000
_cell.angle_alpha   90.00
_cell.angle_beta   90.00
_cell.angle_gamma   90.00
#
_symmetry.space_group_name_H-M   'P 1'
#
loop_
_entity.id
_entity.type
_entity.pdbx_description
1 polymer ?
#
loop_
_entity_poly.entity_id
_entity_poly.type
_entity_poly.pdbx_seq_one_letter_code
_entity_poly.pdbx_strand_id
1 'polypeptide(L)'
;MAIDVFVSYHAQTGLETARAVVQKLEANGLRCWYQERDSGGYYASMITRTVASCGVFVVILSQGATKSKFVKSELAMAYERDGLQILPLRVSADKLSDSATFYLSGLHWIDAVERPLNAALEDLCTRALKVLGRSAPISGAVIPAKTETIRYNNGCVYTGQVVNGRRHGRGTLTWPSGSVYEGDWRDNKRTGKGKYTWSNGDIYEGDFVDGKITGKGKKIWASGDVYEGDWRADKRAGKGKYTWSNGDIYEGDFVDGNFIGKGKKIWVNGSVYEGDWRDDKPTGKGKLTWGKDTKWAGDVYEGDWRDGKRTGTGTYTYADGRIESGRWKDDEFLG
;
A
#
# COMPACT_ATOMS: atom_id res chain seq x y z
N MET A 1 13.51 10.92 12.98
CA MET A 1 13.20 10.45 14.35
C MET A 1 13.49 8.97 14.39
N ALA A 2 14.14 8.47 15.45
CA ALA A 2 14.49 7.06 15.57
C ALA A 2 13.26 6.17 15.75
N ILE A 3 13.22 5.01 15.12
CA ILE A 3 12.21 3.96 15.30
C ILE A 3 12.56 3.19 16.58
N ASP A 4 11.56 2.86 17.38
CA ASP A 4 11.73 2.11 18.62
C ASP A 4 11.64 0.60 18.37
N VAL A 5 10.68 0.19 17.53
CA VAL A 5 10.33 -1.23 17.27
C VAL A 5 10.26 -1.50 15.77
N PHE A 6 10.96 -2.53 15.33
CA PHE A 6 10.80 -3.11 13.98
C PHE A 6 9.89 -4.35 14.07
N VAL A 7 8.89 -4.46 13.21
CA VAL A 7 7.95 -5.60 13.19
C VAL A 7 8.11 -6.37 11.87
N SER A 8 8.68 -7.58 11.98
CA SER A 8 8.86 -8.53 10.89
C SER A 8 7.69 -9.52 10.83
N TYR A 9 7.14 -9.75 9.64
CA TYR A 9 6.01 -10.65 9.45
C TYR A 9 5.95 -11.23 8.03
N HIS A 10 5.21 -12.33 7.87
CA HIS A 10 4.91 -12.91 6.57
C HIS A 10 3.69 -12.21 5.93
N ALA A 11 3.87 -11.66 4.74
CA ALA A 11 2.89 -10.77 4.11
C ALA A 11 1.48 -11.38 3.94
N GLN A 12 1.41 -12.68 3.61
CA GLN A 12 0.13 -13.34 3.36
C GLN A 12 -0.61 -13.78 4.63
N THR A 13 0.10 -14.12 5.70
CA THR A 13 -0.50 -14.76 6.89
C THR A 13 -0.29 -13.99 8.18
N GLY A 14 0.56 -12.97 8.18
CA GLY A 14 0.95 -12.20 9.38
C GLY A 14 0.49 -10.74 9.39
N LEU A 15 -0.06 -10.22 8.31
CA LEU A 15 -0.36 -8.80 8.16
C LEU A 15 -1.36 -8.27 9.21
N GLU A 16 -2.46 -8.97 9.43
CA GLU A 16 -3.47 -8.54 10.41
C GLU A 16 -2.90 -8.55 11.82
N THR A 17 -2.10 -9.57 12.17
CA THR A 17 -1.39 -9.60 13.45
C THR A 17 -0.37 -8.47 13.55
N ALA A 18 0.37 -8.15 12.47
CA ALA A 18 1.31 -7.05 12.45
C ALA A 18 0.61 -5.69 12.70
N ARG A 19 -0.54 -5.47 12.09
CA ARG A 19 -1.36 -4.29 12.34
C ARG A 19 -1.80 -4.18 13.80
N ALA A 20 -2.28 -5.30 14.39
CA ALA A 20 -2.67 -5.33 15.81
C ALA A 20 -1.47 -5.07 16.75
N VAL A 21 -0.31 -5.66 16.47
CA VAL A 21 0.94 -5.41 17.19
C VAL A 21 1.31 -3.93 17.14
N VAL A 22 1.37 -3.36 15.93
CA VAL A 22 1.73 -1.95 15.73
C VAL A 22 0.75 -1.04 16.46
N GLN A 23 -0.55 -1.27 16.29
CA GLN A 23 -1.60 -0.49 16.98
C GLN A 23 -1.41 -0.53 18.50
N LYS A 24 -1.15 -1.72 19.07
CA LYS A 24 -0.94 -1.87 20.51
C LYS A 24 0.30 -1.15 21.01
N LEU A 25 1.44 -1.32 20.32
CA LEU A 25 2.71 -0.69 20.70
C LEU A 25 2.65 0.84 20.56
N GLU A 26 2.06 1.33 19.48
CA GLU A 26 1.92 2.76 19.23
C GLU A 26 0.94 3.44 20.18
N ALA A 27 -0.14 2.76 20.58
CA ALA A 27 -1.04 3.22 21.65
C ALA A 27 -0.32 3.40 23.00
N ASN A 28 0.82 2.72 23.19
CA ASN A 28 1.69 2.84 24.36
C ASN A 28 2.92 3.73 24.13
N GLY A 29 2.91 4.57 23.08
CA GLY A 29 3.93 5.59 22.83
C GLY A 29 5.20 5.07 22.16
N LEU A 30 5.22 3.85 21.65
CA LEU A 30 6.34 3.28 20.90
C LEU A 30 6.18 3.58 19.40
N ARG A 31 7.28 3.90 18.72
CA ARG A 31 7.28 4.15 17.28
C ARG A 31 7.65 2.87 16.55
N CYS A 32 6.71 2.33 15.79
CA CYS A 32 6.88 1.09 15.07
C CYS A 32 7.23 1.32 13.60
N TRP A 33 7.98 0.39 13.04
CA TRP A 33 8.15 0.22 11.62
C TRP A 33 7.75 -1.19 11.21
N TYR A 34 6.89 -1.31 10.21
CA TYR A 34 6.52 -2.57 9.56
C TYR A 34 6.31 -2.32 8.08
N GLN A 35 6.52 -3.32 7.27
CA GLN A 35 6.39 -3.22 5.82
C GLN A 35 5.09 -3.87 5.34
N GLU A 36 4.22 -3.14 4.64
CA GLU A 36 3.25 -3.72 3.74
C GLU A 36 3.98 -4.13 2.46
N ARG A 37 4.16 -5.44 2.25
CA ARG A 37 5.13 -6.01 1.31
C ARG A 37 4.62 -6.19 -0.12
N ASP A 38 3.97 -5.22 -0.73
CA ASP A 38 3.60 -5.34 -2.15
C ASP A 38 4.24 -4.30 -3.07
N SER A 39 5.30 -3.62 -2.65
CA SER A 39 5.92 -2.58 -3.48
C SER A 39 7.42 -2.81 -3.68
N GLY A 40 7.75 -3.27 -4.88
CA GLY A 40 9.10 -3.66 -5.30
C GLY A 40 10.23 -2.66 -5.07
N GLY A 41 11.39 -3.21 -4.76
CA GLY A 41 12.71 -2.78 -5.27
C GLY A 41 13.55 -1.81 -4.43
N TYR A 42 13.03 -0.88 -3.66
CA TYR A 42 13.84 0.15 -2.96
C TYR A 42 13.99 -0.04 -1.44
N TYR A 43 13.53 -1.13 -0.88
CA TYR A 43 13.35 -1.29 0.57
C TYR A 43 14.52 -1.93 1.34
N ALA A 44 15.44 -2.61 0.68
CA ALA A 44 16.53 -3.32 1.37
C ALA A 44 17.38 -2.36 2.24
N SER A 45 17.72 -1.18 1.73
CA SER A 45 18.48 -0.18 2.47
C SER A 45 17.70 0.45 3.64
N MET A 46 16.37 0.59 3.50
CA MET A 46 15.53 1.07 4.61
C MET A 46 15.38 0.02 5.71
N ILE A 47 15.17 -1.24 5.35
CA ILE A 47 15.12 -2.36 6.31
C ILE A 47 16.44 -2.41 7.10
N THR A 48 17.57 -2.48 6.42
CA THR A 48 18.89 -2.53 7.04
C THR A 48 19.12 -1.36 8.00
N ARG A 49 18.79 -0.12 7.55
CA ARG A 49 18.94 1.08 8.37
C ARG A 49 18.01 1.07 9.59
N THR A 50 16.77 0.60 9.43
CA THR A 50 15.78 0.56 10.51
C THR A 50 16.12 -0.50 11.52
N VAL A 51 16.47 -1.73 11.08
CA VAL A 51 16.97 -2.78 11.98
C VAL A 51 18.24 -2.33 12.69
N ALA A 52 19.13 -1.59 12.02
CA ALA A 52 20.34 -1.05 12.62
C ALA A 52 20.09 0.04 13.70
N SER A 53 18.93 0.66 13.75
CA SER A 53 18.64 1.80 14.65
C SER A 53 17.55 1.55 15.69
N CYS A 54 16.69 0.52 15.54
CA CYS A 54 15.64 0.22 16.52
C CYS A 54 16.19 -0.48 17.77
N GLY A 55 15.47 -0.40 18.89
CA GLY A 55 15.85 -1.06 20.16
C GLY A 55 15.20 -2.43 20.34
N VAL A 56 14.09 -2.69 19.62
CA VAL A 56 13.33 -3.94 19.71
C VAL A 56 13.01 -4.45 18.31
N PHE A 57 13.16 -5.75 18.10
CA PHE A 57 12.75 -6.45 16.89
C PHE A 57 11.65 -7.47 17.24
N VAL A 58 10.45 -7.25 16.75
CA VAL A 58 9.33 -8.20 16.89
C VAL A 58 9.27 -9.06 15.64
N VAL A 59 9.30 -10.38 15.80
CA VAL A 59 9.04 -11.32 14.70
C VAL A 59 7.74 -12.07 14.95
N ILE A 60 6.81 -11.97 13.99
CA ILE A 60 5.51 -12.65 14.04
C ILE A 60 5.62 -14.00 13.36
N LEU A 61 5.50 -15.06 14.16
CA LEU A 61 5.59 -16.45 13.72
C LEU A 61 4.20 -16.95 13.32
N SER A 62 3.69 -16.43 12.20
CA SER A 62 2.47 -16.90 11.53
C SER A 62 2.75 -18.08 10.62
N GLN A 63 1.71 -18.68 10.04
CA GLN A 63 1.84 -19.81 9.13
C GLN A 63 2.82 -19.52 7.98
N GLY A 64 3.83 -20.38 7.81
CA GLY A 64 4.84 -20.23 6.77
C GLY A 64 5.87 -19.11 6.99
N ALA A 65 5.76 -18.30 8.05
CA ALA A 65 6.65 -17.15 8.29
C ALA A 65 8.14 -17.53 8.26
N THR A 66 8.51 -18.61 8.91
CA THR A 66 9.92 -19.06 8.99
C THR A 66 10.45 -19.68 7.69
N LYS A 67 9.61 -19.92 6.69
CA LYS A 67 10.00 -20.33 5.33
C LYS A 67 10.19 -19.15 4.39
N SER A 68 9.67 -17.99 4.74
CA SER A 68 9.81 -16.74 3.97
C SER A 68 11.27 -16.30 3.90
N LYS A 69 11.79 -16.07 2.70
CA LYS A 69 13.14 -15.55 2.48
C LYS A 69 13.33 -14.18 3.17
N PHE A 70 12.30 -13.36 3.18
CA PHE A 70 12.33 -12.03 3.78
C PHE A 70 12.42 -12.10 5.31
N VAL A 71 11.52 -12.84 5.96
CA VAL A 71 11.54 -13.00 7.42
C VAL A 71 12.87 -13.59 7.88
N LYS A 72 13.42 -14.58 7.15
CA LYS A 72 14.72 -15.16 7.44
C LYS A 72 15.85 -14.14 7.37
N SER A 73 15.86 -13.33 6.31
CA SER A 73 16.91 -12.30 6.11
C SER A 73 16.84 -11.22 7.20
N GLU A 74 15.64 -10.77 7.54
CA GLU A 74 15.44 -9.77 8.59
C GLU A 74 15.80 -10.30 9.98
N LEU A 75 15.43 -11.56 10.27
CA LEU A 75 15.76 -12.22 11.52
C LEU A 75 17.28 -12.43 11.66
N ALA A 76 17.99 -12.81 10.57
CA ALA A 76 19.43 -12.92 10.56
C ALA A 76 20.10 -11.58 10.86
N MET A 77 19.68 -10.50 10.20
CA MET A 77 20.19 -9.15 10.47
C MET A 77 19.94 -8.70 11.92
N ALA A 78 18.78 -9.06 12.47
CA ALA A 78 18.45 -8.74 13.86
C ALA A 78 19.32 -9.52 14.85
N TYR A 79 19.60 -10.79 14.56
CA TYR A 79 20.42 -11.67 15.39
C TYR A 79 21.91 -11.25 15.44
N GLU A 80 22.44 -10.79 14.31
CA GLU A 80 23.82 -10.32 14.20
C GLU A 80 24.06 -8.95 14.88
N ARG A 81 22.99 -8.26 15.26
CA ARG A 81 23.11 -6.94 15.89
C ARG A 81 23.20 -7.02 17.41
N ASP A 82 24.35 -6.67 17.96
CA ASP A 82 24.56 -6.56 19.39
C ASP A 82 23.57 -5.58 20.05
N GLY A 83 23.00 -6.00 21.19
CA GLY A 83 22.08 -5.19 21.99
C GLY A 83 20.67 -5.07 21.47
N LEU A 84 20.34 -5.60 20.28
CA LEU A 84 18.97 -5.65 19.80
C LEU A 84 18.19 -6.78 20.47
N GLN A 85 17.08 -6.44 21.08
CA GLN A 85 16.22 -7.45 21.70
C GLN A 85 15.20 -7.99 20.71
N ILE A 86 15.24 -9.31 20.46
CA ILE A 86 14.30 -10.01 19.62
C ILE A 86 13.14 -10.54 20.49
N LEU A 87 11.91 -10.17 20.14
CA LEU A 87 10.68 -10.61 20.80
C LEU A 87 9.83 -11.45 19.82
N PRO A 88 9.93 -12.80 19.89
CA PRO A 88 9.12 -13.67 19.03
C PRO A 88 7.66 -13.72 19.52
N LEU A 89 6.72 -13.40 18.65
CA LEU A 89 5.28 -13.55 18.86
C LEU A 89 4.77 -14.74 18.04
N ARG A 90 4.43 -15.84 18.71
CA ARG A 90 3.94 -17.06 18.08
C ARG A 90 2.42 -17.02 17.95
N VAL A 91 1.92 -17.04 16.71
CA VAL A 91 0.48 -17.04 16.37
C VAL A 91 0.07 -18.26 15.53
N SER A 92 0.98 -19.16 15.27
CA SER A 92 0.76 -20.44 14.56
C SER A 92 1.53 -21.56 15.23
N ALA A 93 0.95 -22.76 15.21
CA ALA A 93 1.60 -23.98 15.70
C ALA A 93 2.62 -24.60 14.71
N ASP A 94 2.89 -23.95 13.59
CA ASP A 94 3.83 -24.45 12.58
C ASP A 94 5.21 -24.71 13.16
N LYS A 95 5.86 -25.76 12.65
CA LYS A 95 7.29 -26.01 12.94
C LYS A 95 8.12 -24.90 12.35
N LEU A 96 9.10 -24.44 13.13
CA LEU A 96 10.12 -23.53 12.64
C LEU A 96 11.02 -24.20 11.62
N SER A 97 11.58 -23.41 10.69
CA SER A 97 12.72 -23.87 9.89
C SER A 97 13.98 -23.97 10.76
N ASP A 98 14.96 -24.78 10.33
CA ASP A 98 16.21 -25.00 11.09
C ASP A 98 16.94 -23.67 11.39
N SER A 99 17.00 -22.76 10.40
CA SER A 99 17.58 -21.44 10.58
C SER A 99 16.82 -20.58 11.60
N ALA A 100 15.48 -20.60 11.58
CA ALA A 100 14.70 -19.88 12.58
C ALA A 100 14.82 -20.49 13.96
N THR A 101 14.92 -21.82 14.05
CA THR A 101 15.19 -22.53 15.30
C THR A 101 16.52 -22.09 15.90
N PHE A 102 17.56 -21.96 15.07
CA PHE A 102 18.88 -21.47 15.51
C PHE A 102 18.79 -20.05 16.10
N TYR A 103 18.20 -19.10 15.37
CA TYR A 103 18.12 -17.70 15.81
C TYR A 103 17.19 -17.47 17.00
N LEU A 104 16.18 -18.31 17.18
CA LEU A 104 15.14 -18.15 18.22
C LEU A 104 15.37 -19.10 19.42
N SER A 105 16.39 -19.97 19.35
CA SER A 105 16.75 -20.86 20.48
C SER A 105 17.21 -20.02 21.68
N GLY A 106 16.66 -20.32 22.84
CA GLY A 106 16.99 -19.60 24.08
C GLY A 106 16.21 -18.29 24.30
N LEU A 107 15.37 -17.85 23.35
CA LEU A 107 14.52 -16.69 23.54
C LEU A 107 13.20 -17.06 24.24
N HIS A 108 12.70 -16.15 25.07
CA HIS A 108 11.38 -16.29 25.70
C HIS A 108 10.29 -15.82 24.74
N TRP A 109 9.55 -16.76 24.19
CA TRP A 109 8.48 -16.51 23.23
C TRP A 109 7.24 -15.93 23.91
N ILE A 110 6.51 -15.16 23.15
CA ILE A 110 5.16 -14.69 23.49
C ILE A 110 4.19 -15.55 22.71
N ASP A 111 3.49 -16.43 23.40
CA ASP A 111 2.58 -17.39 22.75
C ASP A 111 1.16 -16.84 22.67
N ALA A 112 0.60 -16.84 21.46
CA ALA A 112 -0.78 -16.48 21.16
C ALA A 112 -1.52 -17.62 20.43
N VAL A 113 -0.95 -18.85 20.42
CA VAL A 113 -1.63 -20.04 19.89
C VAL A 113 -2.61 -20.58 20.92
N GLU A 114 -2.19 -20.65 22.19
CA GLU A 114 -2.97 -21.23 23.29
C GLU A 114 -3.66 -20.18 24.18
N ARG A 115 -3.41 -18.89 23.93
CA ARG A 115 -4.03 -17.79 24.67
C ARG A 115 -4.58 -16.70 23.75
N PRO A 116 -5.57 -15.90 24.20
CA PRO A 116 -6.12 -14.80 23.40
C PRO A 116 -5.01 -13.83 22.92
N LEU A 117 -5.07 -13.42 21.65
CA LEU A 117 -4.08 -12.52 21.03
C LEU A 117 -3.93 -11.22 21.87
N ASN A 118 -5.01 -10.65 22.38
CA ASN A 118 -4.95 -9.43 23.22
C ASN A 118 -4.06 -9.60 24.45
N ALA A 119 -4.11 -10.76 25.11
CA ALA A 119 -3.26 -11.04 26.28
C ALA A 119 -1.78 -11.18 25.87
N ALA A 120 -1.51 -11.75 24.69
CA ALA A 120 -0.17 -11.82 24.14
C ALA A 120 0.36 -10.42 23.74
N LEU A 121 -0.50 -9.55 23.22
CA LEU A 121 -0.14 -8.18 22.88
C LEU A 121 0.18 -7.32 24.10
N GLU A 122 -0.51 -7.54 25.24
CA GLU A 122 -0.18 -6.88 26.53
C GLU A 122 1.22 -7.28 27.00
N ASP A 123 1.54 -8.60 26.97
CA ASP A 123 2.85 -9.12 27.35
C ASP A 123 3.96 -8.57 26.41
N LEU A 124 3.71 -8.56 25.09
CA LEU A 124 4.61 -7.99 24.10
C LEU A 124 4.93 -6.52 24.40
N CYS A 125 3.86 -5.73 24.64
CA CYS A 125 4.00 -4.31 24.92
C CYS A 125 4.81 -4.08 26.22
N THR A 126 4.51 -4.82 27.28
CA THR A 126 5.22 -4.74 28.56
C THR A 126 6.71 -5.05 28.39
N ARG A 127 7.05 -6.10 27.65
CA ARG A 127 8.46 -6.47 27.38
C ARG A 127 9.16 -5.43 26.51
N ALA A 128 8.51 -4.93 25.47
CA ALA A 128 9.11 -3.90 24.62
C ALA A 128 9.39 -2.60 25.38
N LEU A 129 8.48 -2.16 26.23
CA LEU A 129 8.66 -0.99 27.09
C LEU A 129 9.82 -1.19 28.08
N LYS A 130 9.87 -2.36 28.72
CA LYS A 130 10.96 -2.70 29.67
C LYS A 130 12.33 -2.67 28.98
N VAL A 131 12.44 -3.27 27.81
CA VAL A 131 13.69 -3.27 27.00
C VAL A 131 14.14 -1.85 26.67
N LEU A 132 13.20 -0.97 26.34
CA LEU A 132 13.47 0.42 25.97
C LEU A 132 13.66 1.36 27.16
N GLY A 133 13.64 0.80 28.40
CA GLY A 133 13.74 1.60 29.62
C GLY A 133 12.57 2.57 29.83
N ARG A 134 11.42 2.26 29.23
CA ARG A 134 10.21 3.07 29.33
C ARG A 134 9.21 2.41 30.26
N SER A 135 8.57 3.18 31.11
CA SER A 135 7.42 2.72 31.88
C SER A 135 6.22 2.64 30.96
N ALA A 136 5.38 1.60 31.12
CA ALA A 136 4.03 1.67 30.58
C ALA A 136 3.40 2.97 31.09
N PRO A 137 2.72 3.76 30.26
CA PRO A 137 1.86 4.81 30.78
C PRO A 137 0.97 4.15 31.83
N ILE A 138 0.91 4.71 33.03
CA ILE A 138 0.30 4.10 34.23
C ILE A 138 -1.00 3.41 33.81
N SER A 139 -1.02 2.06 33.93
CA SER A 139 -2.16 1.22 33.61
C SER A 139 -3.35 1.68 34.47
N GLY A 140 -4.32 2.33 33.85
CA GLY A 140 -5.49 2.86 34.52
C GLY A 140 -6.03 4.16 33.97
N ALA A 141 -5.22 4.89 33.20
CA ALA A 141 -5.74 5.93 32.34
C ALA A 141 -5.54 5.49 30.87
N VAL A 142 -6.48 4.70 30.34
CA VAL A 142 -7.03 5.14 29.06
C VAL A 142 -7.41 6.59 29.36
N ILE A 143 -6.53 7.57 29.02
CA ILE A 143 -7.01 8.93 28.84
C ILE A 143 -8.05 8.70 27.75
N PRO A 144 -9.36 8.76 28.06
CA PRO A 144 -10.36 8.60 27.01
C PRO A 144 -9.99 9.66 26.03
N ALA A 145 -9.67 9.27 24.78
CA ALA A 145 -9.24 10.20 23.77
C ALA A 145 -10.32 11.27 23.76
N LYS A 146 -10.03 12.42 24.43
CA LYS A 146 -11.02 13.45 24.66
C LYS A 146 -11.32 14.02 23.29
N THR A 147 -12.55 13.89 22.87
CA THR A 147 -12.99 14.57 21.65
C THR A 147 -13.02 16.05 21.95
N GLU A 148 -12.21 16.81 21.22
CA GLU A 148 -12.10 18.25 21.35
C GLU A 148 -12.40 18.95 20.02
N THR A 149 -12.90 20.16 20.10
CA THR A 149 -12.96 21.07 18.97
C THR A 149 -11.86 22.12 19.12
N ILE A 150 -10.86 22.07 18.24
CA ILE A 150 -9.74 23.02 18.23
C ILE A 150 -9.93 23.97 17.06
N ARG A 151 -9.96 25.28 17.35
CA ARG A 151 -9.99 26.34 16.33
C ARG A 151 -8.58 26.94 16.22
N TYR A 152 -7.99 26.83 15.04
CA TYR A 152 -6.65 27.35 14.78
C TYR A 152 -6.70 28.79 14.28
N ASN A 153 -5.65 29.58 14.56
CA ASN A 153 -5.56 30.99 14.12
C ASN A 153 -5.60 31.16 12.58
N ASN A 154 -5.27 30.11 11.81
CA ASN A 154 -5.38 30.09 10.36
C ASN A 154 -6.78 29.75 9.85
N GLY A 155 -7.79 29.68 10.73
CA GLY A 155 -9.18 29.41 10.41
C GLY A 155 -9.53 27.93 10.24
N CYS A 156 -8.56 27.02 10.37
CA CYS A 156 -8.88 25.58 10.38
C CYS A 156 -9.64 25.20 11.66
N VAL A 157 -10.57 24.24 11.54
CA VAL A 157 -11.30 23.68 12.68
C VAL A 157 -11.10 22.17 12.70
N TYR A 158 -10.58 21.67 13.81
CA TYR A 158 -10.47 20.23 14.05
C TYR A 158 -11.50 19.81 15.10
N THR A 159 -12.22 18.72 14.85
CA THR A 159 -13.08 18.06 15.82
C THR A 159 -12.74 16.58 15.85
N GLY A 160 -12.27 16.09 16.99
CA GLY A 160 -11.83 14.70 17.08
C GLY A 160 -10.99 14.41 18.31
N GLN A 161 -10.40 13.23 18.32
CA GLN A 161 -9.59 12.77 19.43
C GLN A 161 -8.25 13.53 19.50
N VAL A 162 -7.84 13.88 20.71
CA VAL A 162 -6.62 14.61 21.00
C VAL A 162 -5.83 13.91 22.10
N VAL A 163 -4.52 13.77 21.89
CA VAL A 163 -3.57 13.25 22.89
C VAL A 163 -2.41 14.26 22.99
N ASN A 164 -2.13 14.71 24.20
CA ASN A 164 -1.07 15.71 24.46
C ASN A 164 -1.15 16.95 23.55
N GLY A 165 -2.36 17.49 23.33
CA GLY A 165 -2.60 18.65 22.47
C GLY A 165 -2.42 18.41 20.97
N ARG A 166 -2.25 17.15 20.54
CA ARG A 166 -2.08 16.76 19.14
C ARG A 166 -3.27 15.98 18.64
N ARG A 167 -3.67 16.19 17.39
CA ARG A 167 -4.68 15.39 16.72
C ARG A 167 -4.23 13.93 16.70
N HIS A 168 -5.09 13.04 17.21
CA HIS A 168 -4.82 11.61 17.35
C HIS A 168 -6.12 10.83 17.18
N GLY A 169 -6.06 9.50 16.87
CA GLY A 169 -7.28 8.69 16.69
C GLY A 169 -8.18 9.23 15.59
N ARG A 170 -9.48 9.14 15.75
CA ARG A 170 -10.47 9.61 14.76
C ARG A 170 -10.74 11.10 14.90
N GLY A 171 -10.84 11.80 13.76
CA GLY A 171 -11.19 13.22 13.76
C GLY A 171 -11.39 13.81 12.37
N THR A 172 -12.06 14.96 12.37
CA THR A 172 -12.37 15.75 11.18
C THR A 172 -11.62 17.07 11.24
N LEU A 173 -10.93 17.43 10.17
CA LEU A 173 -10.32 18.75 9.98
C LEU A 173 -10.98 19.44 8.79
N THR A 174 -11.49 20.64 9.03
CA THR A 174 -12.04 21.53 8.01
C THR A 174 -11.11 22.70 7.80
N TRP A 175 -10.75 22.98 6.57
CA TRP A 175 -9.95 24.12 6.17
C TRP A 175 -10.84 25.31 5.77
N PRO A 176 -10.35 26.56 5.86
CA PRO A 176 -11.08 27.75 5.39
C PRO A 176 -11.46 27.69 3.90
N SER A 177 -10.70 26.94 3.11
CA SER A 177 -11.00 26.69 1.69
C SER A 177 -12.28 25.89 1.45
N GLY A 178 -12.86 25.28 2.49
CA GLY A 178 -13.96 24.33 2.40
C GLY A 178 -13.50 22.87 2.21
N SER A 179 -12.21 22.61 2.09
CA SER A 179 -11.72 21.22 2.10
C SER A 179 -11.94 20.56 3.46
N VAL A 180 -12.19 19.25 3.46
CA VAL A 180 -12.44 18.47 4.68
C VAL A 180 -11.65 17.17 4.64
N TYR A 181 -11.02 16.80 5.74
CA TYR A 181 -10.51 15.46 5.97
C TYR A 181 -11.22 14.83 7.17
N GLU A 182 -11.69 13.63 7.00
CA GLU A 182 -12.29 12.78 8.02
C GLU A 182 -11.58 11.44 8.04
N GLY A 183 -10.99 11.05 9.17
CA GLY A 183 -10.23 9.81 9.24
C GLY A 183 -9.34 9.69 10.46
N ASP A 184 -8.33 8.83 10.33
CA ASP A 184 -7.39 8.53 11.40
C ASP A 184 -6.25 9.57 11.44
N TRP A 185 -5.84 9.92 12.65
CA TRP A 185 -4.80 10.88 12.97
C TRP A 185 -3.76 10.28 13.91
N ARG A 186 -2.51 10.65 13.72
CA ARG A 186 -1.42 10.37 14.65
C ARG A 186 -0.45 11.55 14.66
N ASP A 187 -0.22 12.11 15.85
CA ASP A 187 0.72 13.25 16.05
C ASP A 187 0.54 14.37 15.01
N ASN A 188 -0.70 14.84 14.83
CA ASN A 188 -1.09 15.86 13.87
C ASN A 188 -1.03 15.45 12.39
N LYS A 189 -0.68 14.21 12.04
CA LYS A 189 -0.62 13.73 10.68
C LYS A 189 -1.79 12.80 10.36
N ARG A 190 -2.34 12.89 9.16
CA ARG A 190 -3.30 11.93 8.62
C ARG A 190 -2.63 10.57 8.50
N THR A 191 -3.30 9.51 8.95
CA THR A 191 -2.78 8.14 8.92
C THR A 191 -3.94 7.15 8.74
N GLY A 192 -3.66 5.84 8.57
CA GLY A 192 -4.72 4.84 8.48
C GLY A 192 -5.73 5.14 7.39
N LYS A 193 -7.00 4.89 7.67
CA LYS A 193 -8.09 5.13 6.73
C LYS A 193 -8.65 6.53 6.87
N GLY A 194 -8.97 7.15 5.72
CA GLY A 194 -9.59 8.46 5.73
C GLY A 194 -10.23 8.84 4.42
N LYS A 195 -11.09 9.86 4.51
CA LYS A 195 -11.75 10.51 3.38
C LYS A 195 -11.28 11.97 3.31
N TYR A 196 -10.78 12.37 2.19
CA TYR A 196 -10.44 13.76 1.91
C TYR A 196 -11.37 14.30 0.83
N THR A 197 -12.05 15.39 1.12
CA THR A 197 -12.87 16.13 0.17
C THR A 197 -12.19 17.47 -0.07
N TRP A 198 -11.74 17.72 -1.29
CA TRP A 198 -11.15 19.01 -1.67
C TRP A 198 -12.24 20.04 -1.97
N SER A 199 -11.90 21.30 -1.83
CA SER A 199 -12.80 22.42 -2.11
C SER A 199 -13.26 22.50 -3.58
N ASN A 200 -12.52 21.89 -4.51
CA ASN A 200 -12.89 21.78 -5.92
C ASN A 200 -13.88 20.65 -6.21
N GLY A 201 -14.27 19.88 -5.20
CA GLY A 201 -15.19 18.75 -5.33
C GLY A 201 -14.52 17.38 -5.54
N ASP A 202 -13.20 17.30 -5.66
CA ASP A 202 -12.50 16.02 -5.68
C ASP A 202 -12.70 15.29 -4.34
N ILE A 203 -12.77 13.96 -4.38
CA ILE A 203 -12.90 13.12 -3.19
C ILE A 203 -11.85 12.00 -3.28
N TYR A 204 -11.15 11.75 -2.19
CA TYR A 204 -10.33 10.56 -2.02
C TYR A 204 -10.78 9.80 -0.77
N GLU A 205 -10.87 8.48 -0.88
CA GLU A 205 -11.12 7.58 0.25
C GLU A 205 -10.13 6.41 0.18
N GLY A 206 -9.36 6.21 1.24
CA GLY A 206 -8.31 5.18 1.25
C GLY A 206 -7.29 5.36 2.35
N ASP A 207 -6.09 4.83 2.09
CA ASP A 207 -5.00 4.79 3.05
C ASP A 207 -4.17 6.06 3.05
N PHE A 208 -3.74 6.46 4.27
CA PHE A 208 -2.83 7.58 4.50
C PHE A 208 -1.65 7.14 5.37
N VAL A 209 -0.46 7.60 5.05
CA VAL A 209 0.74 7.49 5.89
C VAL A 209 1.46 8.83 5.92
N ASP A 210 1.72 9.34 7.12
CA ASP A 210 2.41 10.62 7.35
C ASP A 210 1.81 11.81 6.55
N GLY A 211 0.49 11.82 6.37
CA GLY A 211 -0.24 12.87 5.65
C GLY A 211 -0.34 12.67 4.14
N LYS A 212 0.31 11.63 3.57
CA LYS A 212 0.28 11.31 2.14
C LYS A 212 -0.67 10.16 1.84
N ILE A 213 -1.31 10.22 0.68
CA ILE A 213 -2.08 9.13 0.11
C ILE A 213 -1.13 7.98 -0.26
N THR A 214 -1.46 6.76 0.16
CA THR A 214 -0.68 5.55 -0.11
C THR A 214 -1.58 4.31 -0.05
N GLY A 215 -1.02 3.09 -0.25
CA GLY A 215 -1.80 1.85 -0.15
C GLY A 215 -2.95 1.77 -1.14
N LYS A 216 -4.10 1.31 -0.71
CA LYS A 216 -5.30 1.19 -1.55
C LYS A 216 -6.22 2.39 -1.36
N GLY A 217 -6.79 2.87 -2.46
CA GLY A 217 -7.76 3.97 -2.37
C GLY A 217 -8.48 4.26 -3.67
N LYS A 218 -9.58 5.00 -3.50
CA LYS A 218 -10.43 5.48 -4.60
C LYS A 218 -10.41 7.00 -4.63
N LYS A 219 -10.11 7.57 -5.79
CA LYS A 219 -10.24 8.99 -6.04
C LYS A 219 -11.33 9.24 -7.08
N ILE A 220 -12.21 10.18 -6.79
CA ILE A 220 -13.22 10.70 -7.69
C ILE A 220 -12.88 12.17 -7.91
N TRP A 221 -12.63 12.54 -9.15
CA TRP A 221 -12.40 13.94 -9.52
C TRP A 221 -13.71 14.66 -9.78
N ALA A 222 -13.74 15.96 -9.61
CA ALA A 222 -14.90 16.79 -9.92
C ALA A 222 -15.32 16.71 -11.40
N SER A 223 -14.40 16.30 -12.29
CA SER A 223 -14.71 15.98 -13.70
C SER A 223 -15.61 14.76 -13.89
N GLY A 224 -15.76 13.93 -12.86
CA GLY A 224 -16.43 12.62 -12.92
C GLY A 224 -15.48 11.45 -13.20
N ASP A 225 -14.20 11.69 -13.42
CA ASP A 225 -13.21 10.63 -13.53
C ASP A 225 -13.07 9.88 -12.21
N VAL A 226 -12.75 8.59 -12.27
CA VAL A 226 -12.56 7.74 -11.08
C VAL A 226 -11.29 6.92 -11.23
N TYR A 227 -10.46 6.89 -10.19
CA TYR A 227 -9.39 5.92 -10.07
C TYR A 227 -9.57 5.09 -8.81
N GLU A 228 -9.43 3.78 -8.94
CA GLU A 228 -9.45 2.83 -7.84
C GLU A 228 -8.25 1.87 -7.97
N GLY A 229 -7.38 1.85 -6.98
CA GLY A 229 -6.15 1.06 -7.08
C GLY A 229 -5.11 1.41 -6.04
N ASP A 230 -3.86 1.10 -6.39
CA ASP A 230 -2.71 1.35 -5.55
C ASP A 230 -2.23 2.80 -5.65
N TRP A 231 -1.76 3.33 -4.52
CA TRP A 231 -1.22 4.67 -4.37
C TRP A 231 0.14 4.64 -3.71
N ARG A 232 1.02 5.55 -4.10
CA ARG A 232 2.32 5.77 -3.46
C ARG A 232 2.64 7.26 -3.45
N ALA A 233 2.83 7.83 -2.25
CA ALA A 233 3.22 9.23 -2.07
C ALA A 233 2.41 10.19 -2.97
N ASP A 234 1.07 10.12 -2.85
CA ASP A 234 0.09 10.94 -3.57
C ASP A 234 -0.04 10.65 -5.08
N LYS A 235 0.65 9.62 -5.61
CA LYS A 235 0.59 9.23 -7.02
C LYS A 235 -0.04 7.87 -7.19
N ARG A 236 -0.77 7.65 -8.30
CA ARG A 236 -1.24 6.34 -8.73
C ARG A 236 -0.05 5.43 -8.98
N ALA A 237 -0.10 4.19 -8.49
CA ALA A 237 0.98 3.22 -8.58
C ALA A 237 0.43 1.79 -8.65
N GLY A 238 1.28 0.80 -8.93
CA GLY A 238 0.88 -0.61 -8.92
C GLY A 238 -0.32 -0.92 -9.81
N LYS A 239 -1.22 -1.76 -9.35
CA LYS A 239 -2.43 -2.14 -10.11
C LYS A 239 -3.58 -1.17 -9.84
N GLY A 240 -4.32 -0.82 -10.89
CA GLY A 240 -5.49 0.04 -10.73
C GLY A 240 -6.42 0.05 -11.94
N LYS A 241 -7.59 0.65 -11.69
CA LYS A 241 -8.62 0.92 -12.69
C LYS A 241 -8.86 2.42 -12.76
N TYR A 242 -8.75 2.99 -13.94
CA TYR A 242 -9.12 4.36 -14.24
C TYR A 242 -10.37 4.37 -15.12
N THR A 243 -11.40 5.08 -14.71
CA THR A 243 -12.62 5.28 -15.49
C THR A 243 -12.74 6.76 -15.77
N TRP A 244 -12.72 7.13 -17.03
CA TRP A 244 -12.96 8.51 -17.45
C TRP A 244 -14.43 8.86 -17.38
N SER A 245 -14.73 10.13 -17.24
CA SER A 245 -16.10 10.66 -17.20
C SER A 245 -16.88 10.41 -18.49
N ASN A 246 -16.17 10.19 -19.63
CA ASN A 246 -16.79 9.82 -20.90
C ASN A 246 -17.15 8.32 -20.98
N GLY A 247 -16.78 7.51 -19.99
CA GLY A 247 -17.04 6.08 -19.92
C GLY A 247 -15.92 5.19 -20.41
N ASP A 248 -14.79 5.72 -20.88
CA ASP A 248 -13.60 4.93 -21.17
C ASP A 248 -13.06 4.30 -19.87
N ILE A 249 -12.42 3.13 -19.98
CA ILE A 249 -11.84 2.42 -18.85
C ILE A 249 -10.42 1.99 -19.19
N TYR A 250 -9.50 2.14 -18.24
CA TYR A 250 -8.19 1.49 -18.26
C TYR A 250 -8.03 0.63 -17.02
N GLU A 251 -7.57 -0.60 -17.19
CA GLU A 251 -7.17 -1.51 -16.11
C GLU A 251 -5.76 -2.03 -16.37
N GLY A 252 -4.83 -1.81 -15.44
CA GLY A 252 -3.44 -2.21 -15.65
C GLY A 252 -2.48 -1.68 -14.61
N ASP A 253 -1.21 -1.60 -15.00
CA ASP A 253 -0.13 -1.13 -14.15
C ASP A 253 0.07 0.38 -14.25
N PHE A 254 0.43 0.99 -13.11
CA PHE A 254 0.71 2.42 -12.96
C PHE A 254 2.07 2.65 -12.30
N VAL A 255 2.82 3.61 -12.81
CA VAL A 255 4.00 4.17 -12.14
C VAL A 255 3.96 5.68 -12.24
N ASP A 256 4.10 6.36 -11.10
CA ASP A 256 4.09 7.82 -10.98
C ASP A 256 2.89 8.50 -11.65
N GLY A 257 1.76 7.78 -11.76
CA GLY A 257 0.53 8.26 -12.37
C GLY A 257 0.32 7.85 -13.83
N ASN A 258 1.31 7.29 -14.51
CA ASN A 258 1.25 6.90 -15.94
C ASN A 258 0.93 5.41 -16.10
N PHE A 259 0.28 5.05 -17.21
CA PHE A 259 0.07 3.66 -17.61
C PHE A 259 1.38 3.04 -18.06
N ILE A 260 1.70 1.87 -17.55
CA ILE A 260 2.90 1.12 -17.88
C ILE A 260 2.62 -0.39 -17.95
N GLY A 261 3.60 -1.17 -18.39
CA GLY A 261 3.54 -2.64 -18.33
C GLY A 261 2.36 -3.20 -19.10
N LYS A 262 1.68 -4.17 -18.53
CA LYS A 262 0.47 -4.78 -19.13
C LYS A 262 -0.79 -4.04 -18.72
N GLY A 263 -1.66 -3.76 -19.71
CA GLY A 263 -2.92 -3.08 -19.44
C GLY A 263 -3.96 -3.29 -20.53
N LYS A 264 -5.22 -3.06 -20.14
CA LYS A 264 -6.39 -3.12 -21.02
C LYS A 264 -7.10 -1.78 -21.01
N LYS A 265 -7.33 -1.21 -22.19
CA LYS A 265 -8.17 -0.02 -22.37
C LYS A 265 -9.42 -0.39 -23.14
N ILE A 266 -10.56 0.04 -22.62
CA ILE A 266 -11.88 -0.12 -23.22
C ILE A 266 -12.43 1.27 -23.49
N TRP A 267 -12.70 1.59 -24.73
CA TRP A 267 -13.32 2.85 -25.11
C TRP A 267 -14.84 2.73 -25.14
N VAL A 268 -15.53 3.84 -24.91
CA VAL A 268 -17.00 3.92 -24.93
C VAL A 268 -17.60 3.44 -26.25
N ASN A 269 -16.86 3.57 -27.37
CA ASN A 269 -17.27 3.05 -28.68
C ASN A 269 -17.14 1.52 -28.82
N GLY A 270 -16.82 0.82 -27.74
CA GLY A 270 -16.67 -0.62 -27.69
C GLY A 270 -15.30 -1.15 -28.17
N SER A 271 -14.38 -0.28 -28.59
CA SER A 271 -13.01 -0.71 -28.94
C SER A 271 -12.26 -1.17 -27.69
N VAL A 272 -11.37 -2.15 -27.84
CA VAL A 272 -10.58 -2.71 -26.75
C VAL A 272 -9.12 -2.87 -27.19
N TYR A 273 -8.19 -2.27 -26.47
CA TYR A 273 -6.77 -2.54 -26.59
C TYR A 273 -6.30 -3.32 -25.37
N GLU A 274 -5.54 -4.38 -25.60
CA GLU A 274 -4.90 -5.18 -24.56
C GLU A 274 -3.45 -5.47 -24.95
N GLY A 275 -2.50 -5.03 -24.13
CA GLY A 275 -1.08 -5.15 -24.51
C GLY A 275 -0.15 -4.39 -23.57
N ASP A 276 1.04 -4.11 -24.10
CA ASP A 276 2.08 -3.35 -23.40
C ASP A 276 1.82 -1.85 -23.47
N TRP A 277 2.15 -1.16 -22.37
CA TRP A 277 2.01 0.27 -22.19
C TRP A 277 3.30 0.90 -21.70
N ARG A 278 3.59 2.10 -22.15
CA ARG A 278 4.65 2.96 -21.64
C ARG A 278 4.26 4.42 -21.81
N ASP A 279 4.37 5.19 -20.73
CA ASP A 279 4.05 6.63 -20.70
C ASP A 279 2.69 6.94 -21.35
N ASP A 280 1.65 6.22 -20.88
CA ASP A 280 0.24 6.33 -21.31
C ASP A 280 -0.02 5.90 -22.78
N LYS A 281 0.95 5.29 -23.45
CA LYS A 281 0.85 4.89 -24.86
C LYS A 281 1.01 3.39 -25.06
N PRO A 282 0.19 2.77 -25.94
CA PRO A 282 0.46 1.43 -26.46
C PRO A 282 1.87 1.29 -26.99
N THR A 283 2.57 0.21 -26.58
CA THR A 283 3.93 -0.11 -27.03
C THR A 283 4.14 -1.62 -27.08
N GLY A 284 5.30 -2.11 -27.53
CA GLY A 284 5.60 -3.54 -27.52
C GLY A 284 4.58 -4.37 -28.27
N LYS A 285 4.08 -5.43 -27.65
CA LYS A 285 3.05 -6.31 -28.24
C LYS A 285 1.67 -5.95 -27.71
N GLY A 286 0.69 -5.92 -28.64
CA GLY A 286 -0.69 -5.64 -28.24
C GLY A 286 -1.72 -6.00 -29.31
N LYS A 287 -2.95 -6.15 -28.84
CA LYS A 287 -4.14 -6.44 -29.64
C LYS A 287 -5.15 -5.32 -29.52
N LEU A 288 -5.58 -4.78 -30.65
CA LEU A 288 -6.70 -3.84 -30.74
C LEU A 288 -7.86 -4.51 -31.48
N THR A 289 -9.02 -4.49 -30.86
CA THR A 289 -10.28 -4.88 -31.47
C THR A 289 -11.13 -3.63 -31.61
N TRP A 290 -11.58 -3.28 -32.80
CA TRP A 290 -12.41 -2.13 -33.01
C TRP A 290 -13.85 -2.41 -32.63
N GLY A 291 -14.43 -1.51 -31.87
CA GLY A 291 -15.78 -1.61 -31.34
C GLY A 291 -16.86 -1.38 -32.40
N LYS A 292 -18.06 -1.81 -32.07
CA LYS A 292 -19.25 -1.76 -32.93
C LYS A 292 -19.63 -0.36 -33.42
N ASP A 293 -19.26 0.67 -32.67
CA ASP A 293 -19.59 2.07 -32.98
C ASP A 293 -18.46 2.79 -33.73
N THR A 294 -17.61 2.03 -34.43
CA THR A 294 -16.55 2.53 -35.29
C THR A 294 -16.76 2.13 -36.75
N LYS A 295 -16.13 2.85 -37.68
CA LYS A 295 -16.16 2.47 -39.11
C LYS A 295 -15.39 1.17 -39.43
N TRP A 296 -14.61 0.66 -38.46
CA TRP A 296 -13.84 -0.59 -38.57
C TRP A 296 -14.39 -1.66 -37.61
N ALA A 297 -15.70 -1.60 -37.34
CA ALA A 297 -16.34 -2.49 -36.38
C ALA A 297 -16.05 -3.97 -36.66
N GLY A 298 -15.50 -4.67 -35.67
CA GLY A 298 -15.12 -6.07 -35.77
C GLY A 298 -13.74 -6.35 -36.34
N ASP A 299 -13.02 -5.35 -36.85
CA ASP A 299 -11.63 -5.50 -37.25
C ASP A 299 -10.74 -5.74 -36.01
N VAL A 300 -9.64 -6.44 -36.23
CA VAL A 300 -8.65 -6.77 -35.18
C VAL A 300 -7.26 -6.54 -35.71
N TYR A 301 -6.41 -5.86 -34.93
CA TYR A 301 -4.97 -5.85 -35.16
C TYR A 301 -4.25 -6.49 -33.98
N GLU A 302 -3.31 -7.39 -34.25
CA GLU A 302 -2.43 -8.00 -33.27
C GLU A 302 -0.99 -7.94 -33.75
N GLY A 303 -0.12 -7.27 -33.02
CA GLY A 303 1.25 -7.04 -33.47
C GLY A 303 2.04 -6.09 -32.63
N ASP A 304 3.07 -5.51 -33.26
CA ASP A 304 3.99 -4.54 -32.64
C ASP A 304 3.39 -3.13 -32.61
N TRP A 305 3.65 -2.44 -31.50
CA TRP A 305 3.22 -1.07 -31.25
C TRP A 305 4.38 -0.19 -30.82
N ARG A 306 4.37 1.06 -31.21
CA ARG A 306 5.29 2.09 -30.73
C ARG A 306 4.57 3.43 -30.64
N ASP A 307 4.64 4.07 -29.47
CA ASP A 307 4.04 5.39 -29.23
C ASP A 307 2.58 5.51 -29.68
N GLY A 308 1.81 4.41 -29.50
CA GLY A 308 0.39 4.34 -29.85
C GLY A 308 0.09 4.00 -31.30
N LYS A 309 1.11 3.71 -32.14
CA LYS A 309 0.97 3.36 -33.54
C LYS A 309 1.38 1.92 -33.82
N ARG A 310 0.69 1.29 -34.77
CA ARG A 310 1.07 -0.03 -35.31
C ARG A 310 2.42 0.09 -36.03
N THR A 311 3.33 -0.83 -35.74
CA THR A 311 4.68 -0.84 -36.32
C THR A 311 5.22 -2.26 -36.37
N GLY A 312 6.45 -2.47 -36.86
CA GLY A 312 7.12 -3.77 -36.86
C GLY A 312 6.31 -4.85 -37.58
N THR A 313 6.09 -5.98 -36.94
CA THR A 313 5.32 -7.11 -37.50
C THR A 313 3.93 -7.20 -36.84
N GLY A 314 2.91 -7.46 -37.65
CA GLY A 314 1.56 -7.60 -37.13
C GLY A 314 0.58 -8.17 -38.16
N THR A 315 -0.55 -8.58 -37.65
CA THR A 315 -1.65 -9.15 -38.43
C THR A 315 -2.90 -8.28 -38.22
N TYR A 316 -3.46 -7.81 -39.30
CA TYR A 316 -4.75 -7.15 -39.37
C TYR A 316 -5.77 -8.11 -39.93
N THR A 317 -6.80 -8.39 -39.16
CA THR A 317 -7.94 -9.23 -39.58
C THR A 317 -9.16 -8.31 -39.73
N TYR A 318 -9.68 -8.23 -40.93
CA TYR A 318 -10.90 -7.48 -41.24
C TYR A 318 -12.13 -8.24 -40.73
N ALA A 319 -13.20 -7.53 -40.47
CA ALA A 319 -14.48 -8.13 -40.02
C ALA A 319 -15.08 -9.10 -41.05
N ASP A 320 -14.75 -8.97 -42.33
CA ASP A 320 -15.15 -9.91 -43.40
C ASP A 320 -14.24 -11.14 -43.52
N GLY A 321 -13.24 -11.28 -42.65
CA GLY A 321 -12.32 -12.41 -42.59
C GLY A 321 -11.07 -12.26 -43.45
N ARG A 322 -10.92 -11.20 -44.23
CA ARG A 322 -9.63 -10.92 -44.92
C ARG A 322 -8.51 -10.69 -43.92
N ILE A 323 -7.30 -11.04 -44.28
CA ILE A 323 -6.12 -10.94 -43.40
C ILE A 323 -4.97 -10.23 -44.16
N GLU A 324 -4.38 -9.25 -43.53
CA GLU A 324 -3.10 -8.66 -43.92
C GLU A 324 -2.05 -8.93 -42.84
N SER A 325 -1.04 -9.73 -43.13
CA SER A 325 0.01 -10.09 -42.19
C SER A 325 1.37 -9.74 -42.77
N GLY A 326 2.14 -8.92 -42.07
CA GLY A 326 3.41 -8.45 -42.56
C GLY A 326 3.98 -7.29 -41.78
N ARG A 327 4.65 -6.39 -42.44
CA ARG A 327 5.35 -5.23 -41.84
C ARG A 327 4.47 -3.99 -41.80
N TRP A 328 4.54 -3.28 -40.70
CA TRP A 328 3.79 -2.06 -40.43
C TRP A 328 4.75 -0.92 -40.05
N LYS A 329 4.40 0.28 -40.39
CA LYS A 329 5.12 1.50 -39.99
C LYS A 329 4.12 2.65 -39.86
N ASP A 330 4.06 3.25 -38.66
CA ASP A 330 3.23 4.42 -38.34
C ASP A 330 1.76 4.29 -38.80
N ASP A 331 1.18 3.10 -38.56
CA ASP A 331 -0.19 2.66 -38.91
C ASP A 331 -0.38 2.25 -40.39
N GLU A 332 0.65 2.32 -41.24
CA GLU A 332 0.58 1.89 -42.63
C GLU A 332 1.10 0.46 -42.81
N PHE A 333 0.40 -0.34 -43.64
CA PHE A 333 0.83 -1.67 -44.05
C PHE A 333 1.80 -1.57 -45.21
N LEU A 334 2.94 -2.25 -45.08
CA LEU A 334 4.03 -2.20 -46.08
C LEU A 334 4.19 -3.49 -46.88
N GLY A 335 3.42 -4.57 -46.49
CA GLY A 335 3.55 -5.89 -47.09
C GLY A 335 4.42 -6.85 -46.29
#